data_5dcf250269b6547601c9699bfa8fda49
#
_entry.id   5dcf250269b6547601c9699bfa8fda49
#
_cell.length_a   1.000
_cell.length_b   1.000
_cell.length_c   1.000
_cell.angle_alpha   90.00
_cell.angle_beta   90.00
_cell.angle_gamma   90.00
#
_symmetry.space_group_name_H-M   'P 1'
#
loop_
_entity.id
_entity.type
_entity.pdbx_description
1 polymer ?
#
loop_
_entity_poly.entity_id
_entity_poly.type
_entity_poly.pdbx_seq_one_letter_code
_entity_poly.pdbx_strand_id
1 'polypeptide(L)'
;MTTWWLEHDDEWDFDKIIEYVSKFDTVYVGCDSKYYSSSTKFAIAIAVYCNPCVTYWYTKYRDPKMTQEIPRRLWTEVEKSIEVAQLIRSRLPDINIEFHCDINSDKKFPSSRLNQSARGYVDGCGFVYRCKPDAWAATGCADTHTR
;
A
#
# COMPACT_ATOMS: atom_id res chain seq x y z
N MET A 1 7.85 -16.15 5.03
CA MET A 1 6.85 -15.57 5.95
C MET A 1 7.10 -14.07 6.06
N THR A 2 6.05 -13.26 5.96
CA THR A 2 6.16 -11.80 5.96
C THR A 2 6.20 -11.27 7.40
N THR A 3 7.16 -10.40 7.69
CA THR A 3 7.28 -9.75 8.99
C THR A 3 6.64 -8.36 8.91
N TRP A 4 5.84 -8.03 9.91
CA TRP A 4 5.17 -6.75 10.01
C TRP A 4 5.64 -6.00 11.25
N TRP A 5 5.80 -4.70 11.14
CA TRP A 5 6.21 -3.82 12.24
C TRP A 5 5.19 -2.71 12.42
N LEU A 6 4.89 -2.38 13.67
CA LEU A 6 4.17 -1.17 13.99
C LEU A 6 5.06 0.04 13.64
N GLU A 7 4.45 1.19 13.44
CA GLU A 7 5.08 2.45 13.03
C GLU A 7 6.48 2.71 13.62
N HIS A 8 6.70 2.37 14.89
CA HIS A 8 7.98 2.58 15.59
C HIS A 8 8.80 1.29 15.70
N ASP A 9 8.68 0.41 14.72
CA ASP A 9 9.49 -0.80 14.55
C ASP A 9 9.21 -1.95 15.53
N ASP A 10 8.13 -1.90 16.30
CA ASP A 10 7.68 -3.04 17.10
C ASP A 10 7.10 -4.11 16.19
N GLU A 11 7.65 -5.33 16.28
CA GLU A 11 7.17 -6.44 15.46
C GLU A 11 5.78 -6.90 15.91
N TRP A 12 4.87 -7.08 14.94
CA TRP A 12 3.51 -7.56 15.18
C TRP A 12 3.21 -8.77 14.31
N ASP A 13 2.53 -9.72 14.92
CA ASP A 13 1.97 -10.86 14.21
C ASP A 13 0.79 -10.37 13.35
N PHE A 14 0.67 -10.90 12.13
CA PHE A 14 -0.42 -10.54 11.23
C PHE A 14 -1.80 -10.78 11.85
N ASP A 15 -1.95 -11.88 12.61
CA ASP A 15 -3.21 -12.18 13.30
C ASP A 15 -3.60 -11.06 14.28
N LYS A 16 -2.62 -10.50 14.99
CA LYS A 16 -2.87 -9.37 15.89
C LYS A 16 -3.25 -8.11 15.16
N ILE A 17 -2.65 -7.87 13.98
CA ILE A 17 -3.00 -6.74 13.14
C ILE A 17 -4.45 -6.87 12.71
N ILE A 18 -4.86 -8.03 12.23
CA ILE A 18 -6.24 -8.28 11.80
C ILE A 18 -7.22 -8.08 12.95
N GLU A 19 -6.89 -8.56 14.13
CA GLU A 19 -7.73 -8.38 15.32
C GLU A 19 -7.92 -6.88 15.64
N TYR A 20 -6.85 -6.11 15.58
CA TYR A 20 -6.90 -4.66 15.81
C TYR A 20 -7.73 -3.97 14.74
N VAL A 21 -7.47 -4.27 13.47
CA VAL A 21 -8.16 -3.68 12.31
C VAL A 21 -9.65 -4.01 12.31
N SER A 22 -10.04 -5.18 12.84
CA SER A 22 -11.45 -5.60 12.88
C SER A 22 -12.36 -4.67 13.67
N LYS A 23 -11.79 -3.82 14.51
CA LYS A 23 -12.54 -2.83 15.30
C LYS A 23 -12.91 -1.59 14.51
N PHE A 24 -12.46 -1.47 13.26
CA PHE A 24 -12.67 -0.30 12.41
C PHE A 24 -13.56 -0.66 11.22
N ASP A 25 -14.25 0.34 10.66
CA ASP A 25 -15.09 0.16 9.48
C ASP A 25 -14.26 0.13 8.19
N THR A 26 -13.12 0.81 8.19
CA THR A 26 -12.27 0.97 7.01
C THR A 26 -10.82 0.71 7.37
N VAL A 27 -10.13 0.00 6.48
CA VAL A 27 -8.69 -0.19 6.52
C VAL A 27 -8.09 0.37 5.23
N TYR A 28 -6.89 0.92 5.34
CA TYR A 28 -6.19 1.56 4.24
C TYR A 28 -4.93 0.78 3.92
N VAL A 29 -4.70 0.51 2.64
CA VAL A 29 -3.51 -0.21 2.19
C VAL A 29 -2.78 0.68 1.18
N GLY A 30 -1.49 0.87 1.38
CA GLY A 30 -0.68 1.66 0.46
C GLY A 30 0.68 1.06 0.28
N CYS A 31 1.32 1.35 -0.85
CA CYS A 31 2.66 0.89 -1.15
C CYS A 31 3.46 2.01 -1.78
N ASP A 32 4.74 2.04 -1.48
CA ASP A 32 5.69 2.95 -2.12
C ASP A 32 6.97 2.19 -2.42
N SER A 33 7.76 2.71 -3.34
CA SER A 33 9.02 2.09 -3.73
C SER A 33 10.08 3.12 -4.06
N LYS A 34 11.35 2.72 -3.90
CA LYS A 34 12.50 3.50 -4.34
C LYS A 34 13.54 2.60 -4.97
N TYR A 35 14.14 3.12 -6.03
CA TYR A 35 15.24 2.46 -6.72
C TYR A 35 16.57 2.90 -6.11
N TYR A 36 17.38 1.91 -5.75
CA TYR A 36 18.74 2.13 -5.21
C TYR A 36 19.73 1.34 -6.03
N SER A 37 20.56 2.03 -6.81
CA SER A 37 21.66 1.46 -7.61
C SER A 37 21.25 0.29 -8.49
N SER A 38 20.99 -0.88 -7.94
CA SER A 38 20.68 -2.09 -8.71
C SER A 38 19.48 -2.85 -8.18
N SER A 39 18.75 -2.28 -7.21
CA SER A 39 17.57 -2.95 -6.64
C SER A 39 16.48 -1.95 -6.30
N THR A 40 15.26 -2.42 -6.21
CA THR A 40 14.13 -1.61 -5.79
C THR A 40 13.65 -2.06 -4.42
N LYS A 41 13.46 -1.11 -3.53
CA LYS A 41 12.95 -1.32 -2.18
C LYS A 41 11.49 -0.91 -2.13
N PHE A 42 10.64 -1.82 -1.67
CA PHE A 42 9.21 -1.59 -1.51
C PHE A 42 8.85 -1.58 -0.04
N ALA A 43 7.91 -0.73 0.32
CA ALA A 43 7.27 -0.75 1.63
C ALA A 43 5.76 -0.78 1.42
N ILE A 44 5.07 -1.64 2.16
CA ILE A 44 3.61 -1.77 2.12
C ILE A 44 3.10 -1.44 3.51
N ALA A 45 2.09 -0.56 3.58
CA ALA A 45 1.50 -0.15 4.84
C ALA A 45 0.05 -0.60 4.93
N ILE A 46 -0.35 -1.05 6.12
CA ILE A 46 -1.74 -1.28 6.51
C ILE A 46 -2.03 -0.22 7.57
N ALA A 47 -3.06 0.58 7.37
CA ALA A 47 -3.36 1.68 8.28
C ALA A 47 -4.84 1.72 8.67
N VAL A 48 -5.09 2.24 9.88
CA VAL A 48 -6.44 2.57 10.34
C VAL A 48 -6.43 4.01 10.83
N TYR A 49 -7.58 4.66 10.71
CA TYR A 49 -7.71 6.08 11.04
C TYR A 49 -8.76 6.27 12.13
N CYS A 50 -8.31 6.84 13.23
CA CYS A 50 -9.18 7.21 14.36
C CYS A 50 -8.97 8.70 14.65
N ASN A 51 -9.68 9.54 13.90
CA ASN A 51 -9.53 11.01 13.87
C ASN A 51 -9.16 11.60 15.23
N PRO A 52 -7.98 12.29 15.36
CA PRO A 52 -7.06 12.69 14.29
C PRO A 52 -5.88 11.73 14.09
N CYS A 53 -5.86 10.58 14.75
CA CYS A 53 -4.68 9.70 14.80
C CYS A 53 -4.72 8.61 13.74
N VAL A 54 -3.54 8.30 13.20
CA VAL A 54 -3.34 7.17 12.29
C VAL A 54 -2.47 6.16 13.00
N THR A 55 -2.88 4.90 12.97
CA THR A 55 -2.04 3.78 13.40
C THR A 55 -1.77 2.93 12.17
N TYR A 56 -0.50 2.61 11.93
CA TYR A 56 -0.17 1.78 10.79
C TYR A 56 0.93 0.78 11.09
N TRP A 57 0.90 -0.30 10.32
CA TRP A 57 1.94 -1.34 10.31
C TRP A 57 2.52 -1.37 8.92
N TYR A 58 3.79 -1.75 8.81
CA TYR A 58 4.45 -1.82 7.52
C TYR A 58 5.26 -3.09 7.39
N THR A 59 5.50 -3.50 6.15
CA THR A 59 6.47 -4.52 5.80
C THR A 59 7.35 -3.98 4.68
N LYS A 60 8.55 -4.52 4.57
CA LYS A 60 9.51 -4.13 3.54
C LYS A 60 9.91 -5.34 2.72
N TYR A 61 10.21 -5.06 1.45
CA TYR A 61 10.63 -6.09 0.56
C TYR A 61 11.55 -5.47 -0.50
N ARG A 62 12.59 -6.20 -0.88
CA ARG A 62 13.56 -5.74 -1.89
C ARG A 62 13.53 -6.68 -3.07
N ASP A 63 13.44 -6.12 -4.28
CA ASP A 63 13.59 -6.86 -5.52
C ASP A 63 14.95 -6.53 -6.14
N PRO A 64 15.90 -7.47 -6.12
CA PRO A 64 17.26 -7.22 -6.65
C PRO A 64 17.29 -7.16 -8.17
N LYS A 65 16.24 -7.61 -8.84
CA LYS A 65 16.16 -7.65 -10.31
C LYS A 65 15.31 -6.54 -10.90
N MET A 66 14.60 -5.78 -10.05
CA MET A 66 13.71 -4.74 -10.54
C MET A 66 14.52 -3.57 -11.06
N THR A 67 14.24 -3.15 -12.29
CA THR A 67 14.85 -1.97 -12.90
C THR A 67 14.16 -0.70 -12.40
N GLN A 68 14.77 0.46 -12.67
CA GLN A 68 14.16 1.74 -12.32
C GLN A 68 13.03 2.15 -13.28
N GLU A 69 12.62 1.28 -14.19
CA GLU A 69 11.54 1.53 -15.12
C GLU A 69 10.25 1.80 -14.36
N ILE A 70 9.73 3.03 -14.48
CA ILE A 70 8.62 3.54 -13.69
C ILE A 70 7.34 2.72 -13.87
N PRO A 71 6.86 2.41 -15.10
CA PRO A 71 5.61 1.65 -15.24
C PRO A 71 5.65 0.29 -14.55
N ARG A 72 6.73 -0.44 -14.71
CA ARG A 72 6.89 -1.76 -14.11
C ARG A 72 6.93 -1.68 -12.58
N ARG A 73 7.64 -0.69 -12.05
CA ARG A 73 7.74 -0.49 -10.61
C ARG A 73 6.39 -0.14 -10.00
N LEU A 74 5.64 0.76 -10.65
CA LEU A 74 4.30 1.15 -10.18
C LEU A 74 3.32 -0.02 -10.22
N TRP A 75 3.35 -0.83 -11.28
CA TRP A 75 2.51 -2.03 -11.34
C TRP A 75 2.85 -3.03 -10.24
N THR A 76 4.13 -3.18 -9.91
CA THR A 76 4.55 -4.03 -8.80
C THR A 76 4.00 -3.51 -7.47
N GLU A 77 4.01 -2.18 -7.26
CA GLU A 77 3.38 -1.57 -6.08
C GLU A 77 1.90 -1.95 -6.00
N VAL A 78 1.18 -1.83 -7.11
CA VAL A 78 -0.24 -2.17 -7.17
C VAL A 78 -0.46 -3.66 -6.85
N GLU A 79 0.28 -4.54 -7.49
CA GLU A 79 0.14 -5.99 -7.30
C GLU A 79 0.43 -6.42 -5.86
N LYS A 80 1.49 -5.88 -5.25
CA LYS A 80 1.86 -6.21 -3.87
C LYS A 80 0.81 -5.70 -2.88
N SER A 81 0.29 -4.52 -3.11
CA SER A 81 -0.77 -3.97 -2.26
C SER A 81 -2.05 -4.77 -2.39
N ILE A 82 -2.38 -5.23 -3.61
CA ILE A 82 -3.56 -6.08 -3.84
C ILE A 82 -3.44 -7.40 -3.08
N GLU A 83 -2.27 -8.02 -3.09
CA GLU A 83 -2.05 -9.26 -2.33
C GLU A 83 -2.38 -9.05 -0.84
N VAL A 84 -1.90 -7.96 -0.26
CA VAL A 84 -2.17 -7.63 1.15
C VAL A 84 -3.65 -7.35 1.36
N ALA A 85 -4.26 -6.55 0.48
CA ALA A 85 -5.69 -6.23 0.59
C ALA A 85 -6.56 -7.49 0.50
N GLN A 86 -6.19 -8.44 -0.36
CA GLN A 86 -6.91 -9.72 -0.49
C GLN A 86 -6.77 -10.58 0.76
N LEU A 87 -5.59 -10.59 1.39
CA LEU A 87 -5.39 -11.28 2.67
C LEU A 87 -6.29 -10.69 3.75
N ILE A 88 -6.38 -9.36 3.82
CA ILE A 88 -7.29 -8.69 4.76
C ILE A 88 -8.74 -9.06 4.47
N ARG A 89 -9.15 -9.02 3.21
CA ARG A 89 -10.51 -9.35 2.80
C ARG A 89 -10.88 -10.80 3.16
N SER A 90 -9.94 -11.73 3.03
CA SER A 90 -10.17 -13.12 3.37
C SER A 90 -10.45 -13.33 4.88
N ARG A 91 -9.89 -12.46 5.71
CA ARG A 91 -10.04 -12.52 7.17
C ARG A 91 -11.19 -11.64 7.67
N LEU A 92 -11.48 -10.54 6.98
CA LEU A 92 -12.49 -9.54 7.34
C LEU A 92 -13.38 -9.26 6.12
N PRO A 93 -14.37 -10.14 5.82
CA PRO A 93 -15.14 -10.06 4.58
C PRO A 93 -15.94 -8.78 4.39
N ASP A 94 -16.34 -8.12 5.49
CA ASP A 94 -17.23 -6.97 5.44
C ASP A 94 -16.54 -5.62 5.61
N ILE A 95 -15.23 -5.61 5.88
CA ILE A 95 -14.52 -4.34 6.09
C ILE A 95 -14.37 -3.60 4.76
N ASN A 96 -14.49 -2.27 4.82
CA ASN A 96 -14.18 -1.43 3.66
C ASN A 96 -12.66 -1.32 3.51
N ILE A 97 -12.14 -1.64 2.34
CA ILE A 97 -10.71 -1.55 2.04
C ILE A 97 -10.49 -0.42 1.05
N GLU A 98 -9.74 0.59 1.48
CA GLU A 98 -9.36 1.72 0.65
C GLU A 98 -7.90 1.54 0.24
N PHE A 99 -7.67 1.56 -1.07
CA PHE A 99 -6.38 1.27 -1.68
C PHE A 99 -5.73 2.57 -2.13
N HIS A 100 -4.57 2.89 -1.59
CA HIS A 100 -3.85 4.12 -1.89
C HIS A 100 -2.66 3.84 -2.80
N CYS A 101 -2.69 4.41 -4.01
CA CYS A 101 -1.60 4.30 -4.98
C CYS A 101 -0.85 5.63 -5.09
N ASP A 102 0.47 5.55 -5.11
CA ASP A 102 1.33 6.72 -5.32
C ASP A 102 1.44 7.04 -6.81
N ILE A 103 0.27 7.19 -7.47
CA ILE A 103 0.16 7.53 -8.89
C ILE A 103 -0.51 8.88 -8.99
N ASN A 104 0.04 9.76 -9.83
CA ASN A 104 -0.51 11.08 -10.04
C ASN A 104 -1.57 11.05 -11.14
N SER A 105 -2.74 11.65 -10.89
CA SER A 105 -3.81 11.76 -11.88
C SER A 105 -3.62 12.92 -12.85
N ASP A 106 -2.74 13.86 -12.54
CA ASP A 106 -2.46 15.01 -13.40
C ASP A 106 -1.62 14.57 -14.60
N LYS A 107 -2.11 14.87 -15.81
CA LYS A 107 -1.50 14.45 -17.08
C LYS A 107 -0.06 14.92 -17.28
N LYS A 108 0.38 15.95 -16.57
CA LYS A 108 1.76 16.45 -16.67
C LYS A 108 2.80 15.51 -16.05
N PHE A 109 2.36 14.53 -15.23
CA PHE A 109 3.26 13.57 -14.58
C PHE A 109 3.28 12.25 -15.34
N PRO A 110 4.46 11.62 -15.54
CA PRO A 110 4.56 10.37 -16.30
C PRO A 110 3.70 9.22 -15.74
N SER A 111 3.52 9.15 -14.42
CA SER A 111 2.76 8.09 -13.78
C SER A 111 1.25 8.16 -14.06
N SER A 112 0.75 9.29 -14.55
CA SER A 112 -0.69 9.48 -14.78
C SER A 112 -1.27 8.51 -15.82
N ARG A 113 -0.43 8.02 -16.75
CA ARG A 113 -0.85 7.05 -17.77
C ARG A 113 -1.35 5.74 -17.17
N LEU A 114 -0.84 5.38 -15.99
CA LEU A 114 -1.20 4.14 -15.31
C LEU A 114 -2.42 4.29 -14.41
N ASN A 115 -2.81 5.53 -14.11
CA ASN A 115 -3.85 5.81 -13.12
C ASN A 115 -5.17 5.13 -13.47
N GLN A 116 -5.62 5.27 -14.71
CA GLN A 116 -6.90 4.71 -15.14
C GLN A 116 -6.88 3.18 -15.14
N SER A 117 -5.78 2.58 -15.59
CA SER A 117 -5.62 1.13 -15.60
C SER A 117 -5.56 0.57 -14.18
N ALA A 118 -4.83 1.24 -13.28
CA ALA A 118 -4.74 0.84 -11.89
C ALA A 118 -6.10 0.95 -11.20
N ARG A 119 -6.84 2.03 -11.44
CA ARG A 119 -8.19 2.22 -10.90
C ARG A 119 -9.12 1.08 -11.33
N GLY A 120 -9.11 0.74 -12.62
CA GLY A 120 -9.94 -0.35 -13.13
C GLY A 120 -9.62 -1.69 -12.50
N TYR A 121 -8.34 -1.98 -12.31
CA TYR A 121 -7.89 -3.21 -11.67
C TYR A 121 -8.34 -3.27 -10.20
N VAL A 122 -8.09 -2.21 -9.45
CA VAL A 122 -8.41 -2.12 -8.02
C VAL A 122 -9.94 -2.20 -7.81
N ASP A 123 -10.69 -1.45 -8.61
CA ASP A 123 -12.16 -1.48 -8.56
C ASP A 123 -12.69 -2.87 -8.89
N GLY A 124 -12.09 -3.55 -9.87
CA GLY A 124 -12.46 -4.91 -10.24
C GLY A 124 -12.20 -5.93 -9.15
N CYS A 125 -11.27 -5.65 -8.24
CA CYS A 125 -11.01 -6.49 -7.06
C CYS A 125 -11.93 -6.17 -5.89
N GLY A 126 -12.79 -5.15 -6.01
CA GLY A 126 -13.75 -4.78 -4.95
C GLY A 126 -13.20 -3.81 -3.92
N PHE A 127 -12.12 -3.10 -4.23
CA PHE A 127 -11.51 -2.12 -3.31
C PHE A 127 -11.76 -0.70 -3.79
N VAL A 128 -11.77 0.26 -2.86
CA VAL A 128 -11.90 1.68 -3.16
C VAL A 128 -10.52 2.23 -3.51
N TYR A 129 -10.40 2.86 -4.68
CA TYR A 129 -9.13 3.36 -5.18
C TYR A 129 -8.95 4.86 -4.87
N ARG A 130 -7.77 5.23 -4.37
CA ARG A 130 -7.35 6.62 -4.22
C ARG A 130 -5.94 6.80 -4.79
N CYS A 131 -5.73 7.89 -5.51
CA CYS A 131 -4.41 8.26 -6.03
C CYS A 131 -4.02 9.62 -5.42
N LYS A 132 -2.83 10.13 -5.79
CA LYS A 132 -2.41 11.47 -5.33
C LYS A 132 -3.43 12.54 -5.74
N PRO A 133 -3.71 13.50 -4.88
CA PRO A 133 -3.10 13.79 -3.58
C PRO A 133 -3.73 13.06 -2.38
N ASP A 134 -4.70 12.17 -2.61
CA ASP A 134 -5.47 11.54 -1.55
C ASP A 134 -4.94 10.17 -1.10
N ALA A 135 -3.72 9.80 -1.50
CA ALA A 135 -3.12 8.48 -1.26
C ALA A 135 -2.18 8.48 -0.06
N TRP A 136 -2.65 8.94 1.12
CA TRP A 136 -1.79 9.15 2.29
C TRP A 136 -1.17 7.87 2.86
N ALA A 137 -1.81 6.71 2.71
CA ALA A 137 -1.21 5.45 3.18
C ALA A 137 0.04 5.09 2.39
N ALA A 138 0.10 5.47 1.10
CA ALA A 138 1.29 5.29 0.28
C ALA A 138 2.30 6.41 0.54
N THR A 139 1.87 7.67 0.47
CA THR A 139 2.76 8.83 0.51
C THR A 139 3.17 9.24 1.92
N GLY A 140 2.35 8.95 2.92
CA GLY A 140 2.62 9.32 4.31
C GLY A 140 3.13 8.16 5.16
N CYS A 141 2.59 6.96 4.97
CA CYS A 141 2.97 5.81 5.78
C CYS A 141 4.07 4.98 5.11
N ALA A 142 3.81 4.42 3.93
CA ALA A 142 4.77 3.54 3.26
C ALA A 142 6.05 4.27 2.84
N ASP A 143 5.94 5.50 2.34
CA ASP A 143 7.10 6.29 1.87
C ASP A 143 8.19 6.44 2.94
N THR A 144 7.80 6.60 4.19
CA THR A 144 8.74 6.75 5.31
C THR A 144 9.70 5.56 5.41
N HIS A 145 9.26 4.38 5.02
CA HIS A 145 10.01 3.13 5.19
C HIS A 145 10.75 2.67 3.93
N THR A 146 10.72 3.44 2.85
CA THR A 146 11.52 3.17 1.65
C THR A 146 12.87 3.89 1.67
N ARG A 147 13.06 4.80 2.58
CA ARG A 147 14.27 5.62 2.71
C ARG A 147 15.46 4.87 3.26
#